data_632328452bc0de1035906842b87dba6e
#
_entry.id   632328452bc0de1035906842b87dba6e
#
_cell.length_a   1.000
_cell.length_b   1.000
_cell.length_c   1.000
_cell.angle_alpha   90.00
_cell.angle_beta   90.00
_cell.angle_gamma   90.00
#
_symmetry.space_group_name_H-M   'P 1'
#
loop_
_entity.id
_entity.type
_entity.pdbx_description
1 polymer ?
#
loop_
_entity_poly.entity_id
_entity_poly.type
_entity_poly.pdbx_seq_one_letter_code
_entity_poly.pdbx_strand_id
1 'polypeptide(L)'
;MTKILQFFAALMVVLGMSVPVLAQELADDPQLIFQKTTVWRMLSPNATLDTFVIDDPLVEGVACYFTMPRVGGWKGWAGLADESSVTSIACRQVGPIKITAKFSQGDDIYRERRSMFWKKMQIVRGCDVKRNVLVYMVYSDRLIEGSPKNSTSSVPIMPWGAQGEAPRCADWLKK
;
A
#
# COMPACT_ATOMS: atom_id res chain seq x y z
N MET A 1 21.58 -26.99 -49.21
CA MET A 1 21.45 -27.17 -47.74
C MET A 1 21.99 -25.98 -46.93
N THR A 2 22.78 -25.08 -47.48
CA THR A 2 23.41 -23.95 -46.81
C THR A 2 22.53 -22.70 -46.61
N LYS A 3 21.49 -22.52 -47.40
CA LYS A 3 20.60 -21.33 -47.28
C LYS A 3 19.50 -21.44 -46.24
N ILE A 4 19.15 -22.63 -45.79
CA ILE A 4 18.12 -22.86 -44.75
C ILE A 4 18.73 -22.62 -43.36
N LEU A 5 20.03 -22.87 -43.18
CA LEU A 5 20.70 -22.69 -41.90
C LEU A 5 20.90 -21.20 -41.51
N GLN A 6 20.98 -20.29 -42.53
CA GLN A 6 21.13 -18.85 -42.28
C GLN A 6 19.80 -18.18 -41.86
N PHE A 7 18.65 -18.73 -42.22
CA PHE A 7 17.35 -18.20 -41.80
C PHE A 7 17.03 -18.51 -40.32
N PHE A 8 17.54 -19.63 -39.79
CA PHE A 8 17.34 -19.97 -38.37
C PHE A 8 18.23 -19.17 -37.44
N ALA A 9 19.40 -18.70 -37.91
CA ALA A 9 20.28 -17.87 -37.05
C ALA A 9 19.73 -16.43 -36.92
N ALA A 10 19.00 -15.89 -37.88
CA ALA A 10 18.43 -14.55 -37.81
C ALA A 10 17.17 -14.48 -36.91
N LEU A 11 16.45 -15.60 -36.72
CA LEU A 11 15.22 -15.63 -35.89
C LEU A 11 15.51 -15.71 -34.40
N MET A 12 16.68 -16.13 -33.98
CA MET A 12 17.06 -16.26 -32.57
C MET A 12 17.53 -14.93 -31.93
N VAL A 13 17.83 -13.90 -32.70
CA VAL A 13 18.34 -12.61 -32.17
C VAL A 13 17.20 -11.66 -31.76
N VAL A 14 15.96 -11.90 -32.17
CA VAL A 14 14.81 -11.00 -31.87
C VAL A 14 14.11 -11.34 -30.56
N LEU A 15 14.38 -12.49 -29.94
CA LEU A 15 13.74 -12.91 -28.67
C LEU A 15 14.47 -12.47 -27.40
N GLY A 16 15.51 -11.67 -27.48
CA GLY A 16 16.39 -11.31 -26.37
C GLY A 16 16.17 -9.92 -25.73
N MET A 17 15.16 -9.15 -26.16
CA MET A 17 14.82 -7.89 -25.48
C MET A 17 13.79 -8.16 -24.37
N SER A 18 14.27 -8.69 -23.23
CA SER A 18 13.54 -8.62 -21.98
C SER A 18 13.45 -7.15 -21.57
N VAL A 19 12.31 -6.51 -21.85
CA VAL A 19 11.96 -5.21 -21.26
C VAL A 19 11.92 -5.44 -19.76
N PRO A 20 12.72 -4.72 -18.94
CA PRO A 20 12.59 -4.80 -17.49
C PRO A 20 11.19 -4.31 -17.14
N VAL A 21 10.32 -5.20 -16.72
CA VAL A 21 9.08 -4.84 -16.05
C VAL A 21 9.52 -4.19 -14.76
N LEU A 22 9.42 -2.86 -14.68
CA LEU A 22 9.56 -2.13 -13.42
C LEU A 22 8.43 -2.62 -12.51
N ALA A 23 8.74 -3.62 -11.69
CA ALA A 23 7.84 -4.03 -10.63
C ALA A 23 7.64 -2.83 -9.71
N GLN A 24 6.37 -2.45 -9.50
CA GLN A 24 6.05 -1.43 -8.52
C GLN A 24 6.48 -1.94 -7.15
N GLU A 25 7.37 -1.22 -6.49
CA GLU A 25 7.85 -1.56 -5.16
C GLU A 25 6.68 -1.30 -4.18
N LEU A 26 6.14 -2.38 -3.64
CA LEU A 26 5.13 -2.35 -2.58
C LEU A 26 5.85 -2.45 -1.24
N ALA A 27 5.27 -1.82 -0.22
CA ALA A 27 5.77 -1.94 1.14
C ALA A 27 5.77 -3.40 1.61
N ASP A 28 6.66 -3.69 2.55
CA ASP A 28 6.69 -4.94 3.29
C ASP A 28 5.35 -5.20 4.01
N ASP A 29 5.14 -6.42 4.50
CA ASP A 29 3.95 -6.78 5.27
C ASP A 29 3.82 -5.83 6.48
N PRO A 30 2.59 -5.30 6.77
CA PRO A 30 2.38 -4.39 7.88
C PRO A 30 2.78 -5.00 9.22
N GLN A 31 3.50 -4.24 10.03
CA GLN A 31 3.92 -4.65 11.36
C GLN A 31 2.78 -4.41 12.36
N LEU A 32 2.39 -5.45 13.09
CA LEU A 32 1.44 -5.33 14.20
C LEU A 32 2.07 -4.58 15.38
N ILE A 33 1.46 -3.48 15.82
CA ILE A 33 1.90 -2.70 16.96
C ILE A 33 1.24 -3.19 18.25
N PHE A 34 -0.10 -3.27 18.24
CA PHE A 34 -0.87 -3.82 19.35
C PHE A 34 -2.23 -4.34 18.89
N GLN A 35 -2.82 -5.16 19.75
CA GLN A 35 -4.14 -5.72 19.57
C GLN A 35 -5.00 -5.43 20.81
N LYS A 36 -6.25 -5.06 20.60
CA LYS A 36 -7.23 -4.85 21.67
C LYS A 36 -8.44 -5.76 21.49
N THR A 37 -8.69 -6.63 22.44
CA THR A 37 -9.92 -7.43 22.47
C THR A 37 -11.11 -6.54 22.76
N THR A 38 -12.14 -6.62 21.93
CA THR A 38 -13.38 -5.82 22.06
C THR A 38 -14.54 -6.64 22.58
N VAL A 39 -14.58 -7.94 22.28
CA VAL A 39 -15.61 -8.86 22.75
C VAL A 39 -14.94 -10.14 23.22
N TRP A 40 -15.18 -10.51 24.49
CA TRP A 40 -14.71 -11.76 25.03
C TRP A 40 -15.76 -12.87 24.84
N ARG A 41 -15.32 -14.05 24.38
CA ARG A 41 -16.17 -15.23 24.17
C ARG A 41 -15.50 -16.46 24.76
N MET A 42 -16.24 -17.27 25.56
CA MET A 42 -15.69 -18.44 26.23
C MET A 42 -15.30 -19.60 25.29
N LEU A 43 -15.97 -19.76 24.16
CA LEU A 43 -15.87 -20.95 23.31
C LEU A 43 -15.51 -20.63 21.84
N SER A 44 -15.13 -19.41 21.52
CA SER A 44 -14.77 -19.00 20.16
C SER A 44 -13.75 -17.88 20.18
N PRO A 45 -12.99 -17.68 19.07
CA PRO A 45 -12.04 -16.55 18.99
C PRO A 45 -12.72 -15.21 19.31
N ASN A 46 -12.01 -14.35 20.03
CA ASN A 46 -12.49 -13.03 20.42
C ASN A 46 -12.47 -12.08 19.20
N ALA A 47 -13.36 -11.09 19.20
CA ALA A 47 -13.25 -9.97 18.26
C ALA A 47 -12.17 -9.00 18.77
N THR A 48 -11.33 -8.50 17.85
CA THR A 48 -10.20 -7.63 18.17
C THR A 48 -10.11 -6.44 17.24
N LEU A 49 -9.43 -5.41 17.71
CA LEU A 49 -8.94 -4.30 16.91
C LEU A 49 -7.42 -4.43 16.86
N ASP A 50 -6.89 -4.63 15.65
CA ASP A 50 -5.47 -4.80 15.42
C ASP A 50 -4.92 -3.53 14.78
N THR A 51 -3.96 -2.89 15.42
CA THR A 51 -3.31 -1.67 14.93
C THR A 51 -1.96 -2.02 14.34
N PHE A 52 -1.77 -1.60 13.11
CA PHE A 52 -0.57 -1.85 12.31
C PHE A 52 0.12 -0.54 11.94
N VAL A 53 1.40 -0.67 11.62
CA VAL A 53 2.19 0.37 10.95
C VAL A 53 2.72 -0.17 9.63
N ILE A 54 2.84 0.73 8.67
CA ILE A 54 3.48 0.48 7.39
C ILE A 54 4.27 1.72 6.97
N ASP A 55 5.47 1.50 6.46
CA ASP A 55 6.30 2.55 5.88
C ASP A 55 6.05 2.67 4.38
N ASP A 56 6.21 3.88 3.85
CA ASP A 56 6.13 4.09 2.40
C ASP A 56 7.43 3.62 1.74
N PRO A 57 7.39 2.68 0.79
CA PRO A 57 8.60 2.11 0.19
C PRO A 57 9.41 3.11 -0.63
N LEU A 58 8.79 4.19 -1.11
CA LEU A 58 9.45 5.23 -1.91
C LEU A 58 9.66 6.53 -1.16
N VAL A 59 9.12 6.68 0.06
CA VAL A 59 9.22 7.91 0.83
C VAL A 59 9.69 7.59 2.25
N GLU A 60 10.99 7.61 2.45
CA GLU A 60 11.60 7.47 3.77
C GLU A 60 11.12 8.60 4.71
N GLY A 61 10.97 8.30 5.99
CA GLY A 61 10.57 9.27 7.01
C GLY A 61 9.07 9.49 7.14
N VAL A 62 8.24 8.64 6.51
CA VAL A 62 6.78 8.61 6.67
C VAL A 62 6.35 7.24 7.15
N ALA A 63 5.53 7.21 8.21
CA ALA A 63 4.87 6.00 8.70
C ALA A 63 3.36 6.19 8.70
N CYS A 64 2.63 5.18 8.24
CA CYS A 64 1.18 5.14 8.20
C CYS A 64 0.65 4.10 9.19
N TYR A 65 -0.15 4.54 10.14
CA TYR A 65 -0.81 3.70 11.13
C TYR A 65 -2.26 3.47 10.73
N PHE A 66 -2.71 2.24 10.80
CA PHE A 66 -4.10 1.90 10.52
C PHE A 66 -4.60 0.79 11.45
N THR A 67 -5.92 0.77 11.68
CA THR A 67 -6.55 -0.21 12.55
C THR A 67 -7.58 -1.00 11.77
N MET A 68 -7.50 -2.32 11.88
CA MET A 68 -8.43 -3.25 11.26
C MET A 68 -9.22 -4.01 12.33
N PRO A 69 -10.54 -4.05 12.25
CA PRO A 69 -11.34 -4.94 13.08
C PRO A 69 -11.17 -6.39 12.64
N ARG A 70 -10.91 -7.29 13.56
CA ARG A 70 -11.02 -8.73 13.35
C ARG A 70 -12.27 -9.26 14.02
N VAL A 71 -13.14 -9.86 13.25
CA VAL A 71 -14.34 -10.49 13.77
C VAL A 71 -13.98 -11.85 14.34
N GLY A 72 -14.19 -12.03 15.64
CA GLY A 72 -14.05 -13.29 16.31
C GLY A 72 -15.21 -14.25 16.01
N GLY A 73 -15.02 -15.53 16.36
CA GLY A 73 -16.04 -16.57 16.27
C GLY A 73 -15.94 -17.41 15.01
N TRP A 74 -16.81 -18.40 14.92
CA TRP A 74 -16.85 -19.39 13.84
C TRP A 74 -17.00 -18.75 12.44
N LYS A 75 -17.82 -17.69 12.32
CA LYS A 75 -18.02 -16.97 11.06
C LYS A 75 -16.77 -16.22 10.61
N GLY A 76 -16.00 -15.65 11.54
CA GLY A 76 -14.72 -14.99 11.24
C GLY A 76 -13.67 -15.98 10.76
N TRP A 77 -13.63 -17.18 11.39
CA TRP A 77 -12.72 -18.24 10.99
C TRP A 77 -13.05 -18.80 9.58
N ALA A 78 -14.33 -18.92 9.25
CA ALA A 78 -14.79 -19.39 7.94
C ALA A 78 -14.72 -18.30 6.83
N GLY A 79 -14.25 -17.07 7.12
CA GLY A 79 -14.25 -15.95 6.16
C GLY A 79 -15.63 -15.45 5.76
N LEU A 80 -16.68 -15.85 6.48
CA LEU A 80 -18.08 -15.52 6.21
C LEU A 80 -18.58 -14.31 7.00
N ALA A 81 -17.75 -13.74 7.89
CA ALA A 81 -18.10 -12.53 8.60
C ALA A 81 -17.98 -11.34 7.66
N ASP A 82 -19.03 -10.51 7.63
CA ASP A 82 -18.96 -9.19 7.01
C ASP A 82 -18.05 -8.32 7.90
N GLU A 83 -16.74 -8.39 7.64
CA GLU A 83 -15.80 -7.48 8.27
C GLU A 83 -16.17 -6.08 7.80
N SER A 84 -16.81 -5.32 8.70
CA SER A 84 -17.06 -3.91 8.47
C SER A 84 -15.70 -3.23 8.33
N SER A 85 -15.26 -3.06 7.10
CA SER A 85 -13.99 -2.45 6.74
C SER A 85 -14.02 -0.95 7.00
N VAL A 86 -14.22 -0.56 8.26
CA VAL A 86 -13.95 0.81 8.71
C VAL A 86 -12.46 0.83 9.01
N THR A 87 -11.69 1.13 7.99
CA THR A 87 -10.25 1.30 8.14
C THR A 87 -9.98 2.78 8.34
N SER A 88 -9.44 3.13 9.49
CA SER A 88 -8.89 4.45 9.72
C SER A 88 -7.41 4.45 9.35
N ILE A 89 -6.92 5.53 8.75
CA ILE A 89 -5.50 5.72 8.48
C ILE A 89 -5.00 7.03 9.09
N ALA A 90 -3.80 6.99 9.67
CA ALA A 90 -3.10 8.17 10.16
C ALA A 90 -1.63 8.09 9.77
N CYS A 91 -1.24 8.85 8.74
CA CYS A 91 0.16 8.95 8.33
C CYS A 91 0.82 10.17 8.97
N ARG A 92 2.10 10.02 9.34
CA ARG A 92 2.88 11.06 9.99
C ARG A 92 4.30 11.08 9.44
N GLN A 93 4.87 12.28 9.38
CA GLN A 93 6.31 12.41 9.25
C GLN A 93 6.95 11.98 10.58
N VAL A 94 7.82 10.98 10.53
CA VAL A 94 8.51 10.38 11.69
C VAL A 94 10.03 10.55 11.61
N GLY A 95 10.49 11.14 10.53
CA GLY A 95 11.90 11.41 10.26
C GLY A 95 12.08 12.40 9.12
N PRO A 96 13.32 12.62 8.68
CA PRO A 96 13.59 13.41 7.50
C PRO A 96 12.97 12.73 6.27
N ILE A 97 12.20 13.50 5.49
CA ILE A 97 11.62 12.94 4.26
C ILE A 97 12.68 12.87 3.17
N LYS A 98 12.82 11.68 2.60
CA LYS A 98 13.63 11.44 1.41
C LYS A 98 12.82 10.62 0.41
N ILE A 99 12.59 11.17 -0.76
CA ILE A 99 11.89 10.47 -1.84
C ILE A 99 12.94 9.77 -2.69
N THR A 100 12.84 8.46 -2.86
CA THR A 100 13.87 7.61 -3.48
C THR A 100 13.64 7.36 -4.96
N ALA A 101 12.39 7.43 -5.42
CA ALA A 101 12.04 7.23 -6.83
C ALA A 101 10.80 8.03 -7.25
N LYS A 102 10.61 8.19 -8.56
CA LYS A 102 9.42 8.84 -9.12
C LYS A 102 8.19 7.96 -8.97
N PHE A 103 7.05 8.57 -8.64
CA PHE A 103 5.77 7.91 -8.48
C PHE A 103 4.65 8.61 -9.25
N SER A 104 3.53 7.94 -9.48
CA SER A 104 2.32 8.51 -10.05
C SER A 104 1.31 8.87 -8.97
N GLN A 105 0.39 9.76 -9.29
CA GLN A 105 -0.75 10.03 -8.40
C GLN A 105 -1.60 8.77 -8.24
N GLY A 106 -1.82 8.35 -7.00
CA GLY A 106 -2.60 7.16 -6.68
C GLY A 106 -1.84 5.83 -6.79
N ASP A 107 -0.50 5.86 -6.89
CA ASP A 107 0.29 4.63 -6.86
C ASP A 107 0.08 3.87 -5.54
N ASP A 108 -0.10 2.56 -5.65
CA ASP A 108 -0.21 1.67 -4.48
C ASP A 108 1.11 1.66 -3.69
N ILE A 109 1.03 1.88 -2.38
CA ILE A 109 2.12 1.59 -1.45
C ILE A 109 1.94 0.24 -0.78
N TYR A 110 0.68 -0.18 -0.60
CA TYR A 110 0.34 -1.47 -0.02
C TYR A 110 -0.94 -2.03 -0.63
N ARG A 111 -0.93 -3.36 -0.86
CA ARG A 111 -2.09 -4.11 -1.29
C ARG A 111 -2.16 -5.44 -0.56
N GLU A 112 -3.20 -5.67 0.21
CA GLU A 112 -3.39 -6.94 0.91
C GLU A 112 -3.58 -8.11 -0.08
N ARG A 113 -2.74 -9.15 0.05
CA ARG A 113 -2.72 -10.30 -0.88
C ARG A 113 -3.48 -11.53 -0.36
N ARG A 114 -3.83 -11.56 0.93
CA ARG A 114 -4.28 -12.78 1.62
C ARG A 114 -5.78 -13.05 1.59
N SER A 115 -6.60 -12.13 1.15
CA SER A 115 -8.04 -12.36 1.08
C SER A 115 -8.43 -13.07 -0.20
N MET A 116 -8.72 -14.39 -0.10
CA MET A 116 -9.18 -15.18 -1.27
C MET A 116 -10.60 -14.79 -1.72
N PHE A 117 -11.37 -14.10 -0.92
CA PHE A 117 -12.81 -14.01 -1.20
C PHE A 117 -13.48 -12.63 -1.23
N TRP A 118 -13.11 -11.58 -0.47
CA TRP A 118 -14.11 -10.48 -0.41
C TRP A 118 -13.65 -9.04 -0.31
N LYS A 119 -12.51 -8.71 0.26
CA LYS A 119 -12.11 -7.29 0.43
C LYS A 119 -10.59 -7.16 0.46
N LYS A 120 -10.04 -6.54 -0.56
CA LYS A 120 -8.62 -6.18 -0.59
C LYS A 120 -8.47 -4.76 -0.08
N MET A 121 -7.80 -4.59 1.05
CA MET A 121 -7.39 -3.27 1.50
C MET A 121 -6.21 -2.79 0.64
N GLN A 122 -6.31 -1.56 0.20
CA GLN A 122 -5.25 -0.89 -0.55
C GLN A 122 -4.94 0.45 0.09
N ILE A 123 -3.66 0.81 0.11
CA ILE A 123 -3.20 2.13 0.51
C ILE A 123 -2.47 2.73 -0.67
N VAL A 124 -2.88 3.92 -1.07
CA VAL A 124 -2.31 4.66 -2.20
C VAL A 124 -1.72 5.97 -1.73
N ARG A 125 -0.74 6.47 -2.49
CA ARG A 125 -0.07 7.73 -2.26
C ARG A 125 -0.34 8.73 -3.39
N GLY A 126 -0.50 9.99 -3.03
CA GLY A 126 -0.54 11.12 -3.93
C GLY A 126 0.27 12.31 -3.40
N CYS A 127 0.41 13.35 -4.21
CA CYS A 127 1.08 14.60 -3.88
C CYS A 127 0.15 15.78 -4.18
N ASP A 128 -0.17 16.59 -3.16
CA ASP A 128 -0.71 17.94 -3.35
C ASP A 128 0.46 18.88 -3.72
N VAL A 129 0.62 19.09 -5.02
CA VAL A 129 1.70 19.87 -5.59
C VAL A 129 1.72 21.31 -5.07
N LYS A 130 0.53 21.89 -4.86
CA LYS A 130 0.40 23.28 -4.43
C LYS A 130 0.89 23.50 -3.01
N ARG A 131 0.63 22.54 -2.13
CA ARG A 131 0.92 22.65 -0.70
C ARG A 131 2.14 21.87 -0.24
N ASN A 132 2.77 21.09 -1.15
CA ASN A 132 3.86 20.18 -0.84
C ASN A 132 3.48 19.19 0.26
N VAL A 133 2.36 18.49 0.07
CA VAL A 133 1.79 17.55 1.03
C VAL A 133 1.64 16.19 0.38
N LEU A 134 2.13 15.14 1.02
CA LEU A 134 1.82 13.77 0.65
C LEU A 134 0.41 13.42 1.17
N VAL A 135 -0.39 12.80 0.31
CA VAL A 135 -1.76 12.39 0.63
C VAL A 135 -1.84 10.89 0.51
N TYR A 136 -2.25 10.25 1.58
CA TYR A 136 -2.44 8.80 1.65
C TYR A 136 -3.92 8.48 1.79
N MET A 137 -4.40 7.55 0.99
CA MET A 137 -5.78 7.09 1.08
C MET A 137 -5.79 5.57 1.24
N VAL A 138 -6.48 5.09 2.27
CA VAL A 138 -6.82 3.68 2.41
C VAL A 138 -8.22 3.45 1.90
N TYR A 139 -8.43 2.40 1.14
CA TYR A 139 -9.75 1.97 0.70
C TYR A 139 -9.81 0.44 0.58
N SER A 140 -11.04 -0.08 0.57
CA SER A 140 -11.27 -1.50 0.33
C SER A 140 -12.02 -1.70 -0.98
N ASP A 141 -11.51 -2.58 -1.85
CA ASP A 141 -12.23 -3.00 -3.03
C ASP A 141 -13.50 -3.75 -2.61
N ARG A 142 -14.65 -3.28 -3.06
CA ARG A 142 -15.92 -3.96 -2.88
C ARG A 142 -16.39 -4.51 -4.21
N LEU A 143 -16.59 -5.82 -4.26
CA LEU A 143 -17.10 -6.50 -5.46
C LEU A 143 -18.62 -6.48 -5.55
N ILE A 144 -19.33 -5.95 -4.55
CA ILE A 144 -20.79 -5.92 -4.45
C ILE A 144 -21.24 -4.48 -4.22
N GLU A 145 -22.45 -4.12 -4.63
CA GLU A 145 -23.04 -2.77 -4.67
C GLU A 145 -22.67 -1.82 -3.51
N GLY A 146 -22.39 -0.57 -3.85
CA GLY A 146 -22.11 0.55 -2.95
C GLY A 146 -20.71 1.15 -3.11
N SER A 147 -20.47 2.31 -2.50
CA SER A 147 -19.18 2.99 -2.54
C SER A 147 -18.14 2.29 -1.66
N PRO A 148 -16.87 2.18 -2.09
CA PRO A 148 -15.78 1.69 -1.26
C PRO A 148 -15.65 2.54 0.01
N LYS A 149 -15.51 1.88 1.15
CA LYS A 149 -15.17 2.58 2.39
C LYS A 149 -13.72 3.05 2.28
N ASN A 150 -13.48 4.30 2.63
CA ASN A 150 -12.17 4.92 2.51
C ASN A 150 -11.90 5.88 3.67
N SER A 151 -10.63 6.17 3.86
CA SER A 151 -10.14 7.19 4.77
C SER A 151 -8.88 7.84 4.18
N THR A 152 -8.67 9.10 4.46
CA THR A 152 -7.54 9.88 3.93
C THR A 152 -6.73 10.50 5.04
N SER A 153 -5.41 10.48 4.89
CA SER A 153 -4.46 11.15 5.77
C SER A 153 -3.52 12.00 4.94
N SER A 154 -3.06 13.12 5.48
CA SER A 154 -2.13 14.02 4.82
C SER A 154 -0.89 14.25 5.67
N VAL A 155 0.28 14.29 5.02
CA VAL A 155 1.59 14.49 5.65
C VAL A 155 2.26 15.70 4.99
N PRO A 156 2.25 16.89 5.61
CA PRO A 156 3.05 18.00 5.15
C PRO A 156 4.53 17.63 5.13
N ILE A 157 5.21 17.94 4.04
CA ILE A 157 6.66 17.73 3.94
C ILE A 157 7.35 18.92 4.59
N MET A 158 7.90 18.69 5.78
CA MET A 158 8.53 19.73 6.60
C MET A 158 10.01 19.43 6.81
N PRO A 159 10.86 20.47 6.97
CA PRO A 159 12.24 20.28 7.41
C PRO A 159 12.27 19.50 8.74
N TRP A 160 13.22 18.59 8.89
CA TRP A 160 13.35 17.75 10.08
C TRP A 160 14.65 18.05 10.83
N GLY A 161 14.54 18.63 12.00
CA GLY A 161 15.70 18.99 12.82
C GLY A 161 16.63 20.01 12.12
N ALA A 162 17.94 19.74 12.19
CA ALA A 162 18.97 20.58 11.54
C ALA A 162 19.20 20.24 10.07
N GLN A 163 18.41 19.34 9.47
CA GLN A 163 18.53 19.00 8.07
C GLN A 163 17.99 20.13 7.20
N GLY A 164 18.66 20.39 6.08
CA GLY A 164 18.36 21.47 5.17
C GLY A 164 16.96 21.49 4.59
N GLU A 165 16.81 22.01 3.39
CA GLU A 165 15.53 22.19 2.71
C GLU A 165 14.81 20.86 2.48
N ALA A 166 13.51 20.81 2.79
CA ALA A 166 12.67 19.63 2.58
C ALA A 166 12.39 19.44 1.08
N PRO A 167 12.33 18.19 0.58
CA PRO A 167 12.08 17.93 -0.84
C PRO A 167 10.68 18.39 -1.26
N ARG A 168 10.50 18.66 -2.54
CA ARG A 168 9.19 18.94 -3.13
C ARG A 168 8.65 17.68 -3.78
N CYS A 169 7.48 17.21 -3.35
CA CYS A 169 6.88 16.00 -3.94
C CYS A 169 6.55 16.17 -5.43
N ALA A 170 6.33 17.41 -5.89
CA ALA A 170 6.10 17.72 -7.31
C ALA A 170 7.24 17.26 -8.23
N ASP A 171 8.49 17.34 -7.77
CA ASP A 171 9.67 17.01 -8.57
C ASP A 171 9.80 15.51 -8.80
N TRP A 172 9.07 14.73 -8.04
CA TRP A 172 9.08 13.26 -8.05
C TRP A 172 7.86 12.65 -8.74
N LEU A 173 6.93 13.45 -9.24
CA LEU A 173 5.82 12.94 -10.03
C LEU A 173 6.29 12.47 -11.40
N LYS A 174 5.78 11.31 -11.83
CA LYS A 174 5.89 10.86 -13.21
C LYS A 174 5.05 11.80 -14.09
N LYS A 175 5.64 12.21 -15.21
CA LYS A 175 4.94 13.01 -16.25
C LYS A 175 4.07 12.09 -17.10
#